data_edc7a66113dc375c1a1f9d05e38d975b
#
_entry.id   edc7a66113dc375c1a1f9d05e38d975b
#
_cell.length_a   1.000
_cell.length_b   1.000
_cell.length_c   1.000
_cell.angle_alpha   90.00
_cell.angle_beta   90.00
_cell.angle_gamma   90.00
#
_symmetry.space_group_name_H-M   'P 1'
#
loop_
_entity.id
_entity.type
_entity.pdbx_description
1 polymer ?
#
loop_
_entity_poly.entity_id
_entity_poly.type
_entity_poly.pdbx_seq_one_letter_code
_entity_poly.pdbx_strand_id
1 'polypeptide(L)'
;MKTKTLKLKFYTDPGHGWLAVKRVLVDQYMVSEPVTGYSYMNGKTVYLEEDYDAPRFLEAVKGAGYIVEIEHRNSPHKDSPIRRYEHFN
;
A
#
# COMPACT_ATOMS: atom_id res chain seq x y z
N MET A 1 4.44 -20.83 -17.34
CA MET A 1 5.02 -19.84 -16.44
C MET A 1 4.33 -19.91 -15.07
N LYS A 2 5.11 -19.80 -14.03
CA LYS A 2 4.53 -19.77 -12.68
C LYS A 2 3.91 -18.41 -12.42
N THR A 3 2.65 -18.42 -11.99
CA THR A 3 1.98 -17.21 -11.54
C THR A 3 2.49 -16.84 -10.15
N LYS A 4 2.83 -15.58 -9.96
CA LYS A 4 3.27 -15.09 -8.65
C LYS A 4 2.07 -14.53 -7.90
N THR A 5 1.96 -14.88 -6.63
CA THR A 5 0.92 -14.35 -5.75
C THR A 5 1.52 -13.38 -4.75
N LEU A 6 0.92 -12.19 -4.62
CA LEU A 6 1.32 -11.17 -3.68
C LEU A 6 0.19 -11.00 -2.66
N LYS A 7 0.50 -11.30 -1.39
CA LYS A 7 -0.48 -11.17 -0.30
C LYS A 7 -0.22 -9.86 0.43
N LEU A 8 -1.23 -9.00 0.49
CA LEU A 8 -1.12 -7.67 1.08
C LEU A 8 -2.24 -7.44 2.10
N LYS A 9 -1.99 -6.52 3.04
CA LYS A 9 -3.01 -6.10 4.01
C LYS A 9 -3.48 -4.70 3.66
N PHE A 10 -4.78 -4.48 3.73
CA PHE A 10 -5.40 -3.18 3.51
C PHE A 10 -6.04 -2.73 4.81
N TYR A 11 -5.53 -1.64 5.38
CA TYR A 11 -5.97 -1.10 6.66
C TYR A 11 -6.91 0.07 6.43
N THR A 12 -8.06 0.06 7.09
CA THR A 12 -9.01 1.17 7.03
C THR A 12 -9.35 1.68 8.41
N ASP A 13 -9.63 2.97 8.50
CA ASP A 13 -10.29 3.58 9.64
C ASP A 13 -11.51 4.36 9.13
N PRO A 14 -12.26 5.08 9.98
CA PRO A 14 -13.47 5.75 9.50
C PRO A 14 -13.25 6.75 8.36
N GLY A 15 -12.05 7.30 8.21
CA GLY A 15 -11.80 8.34 7.21
C GLY A 15 -10.98 7.91 6.00
N HIS A 16 -10.14 6.89 6.15
CA HIS A 16 -9.17 6.54 5.09
C HIS A 16 -8.83 5.07 5.08
N GLY A 17 -8.11 4.67 4.02
CA GLY A 17 -7.54 3.35 3.89
C GLY A 17 -6.12 3.40 3.35
N TRP A 18 -5.33 2.36 3.68
CA TRP A 18 -3.94 2.25 3.27
C TRP A 18 -3.58 0.81 2.94
N LEU A 19 -2.87 0.62 1.84
CA LEU A 19 -2.33 -0.68 1.45
C LEU A 19 -0.92 -0.82 2.00
N ALA A 20 -0.68 -1.82 2.85
CA ALA A 20 0.64 -2.07 3.42
C ALA A 20 1.50 -2.85 2.44
N VAL A 21 2.63 -2.28 2.04
CA VAL A 21 3.52 -2.86 1.04
C VAL A 21 4.97 -2.75 1.53
N LYS A 22 5.78 -3.77 1.29
CA LYS A 22 7.20 -3.69 1.60
C LYS A 22 7.84 -2.59 0.75
N ARG A 23 8.69 -1.77 1.36
CA ARG A 23 9.36 -0.67 0.66
C ARG A 23 10.11 -1.11 -0.58
N VAL A 24 10.75 -2.28 -0.52
CA VAL A 24 11.50 -2.80 -1.66
C VAL A 24 10.60 -2.99 -2.90
N LEU A 25 9.34 -3.38 -2.70
CA LEU A 25 8.40 -3.52 -3.81
C LEU A 25 7.94 -2.16 -4.34
N VAL A 26 7.75 -1.21 -3.45
CA VAL A 26 7.41 0.17 -3.87
C VAL A 26 8.54 0.74 -4.72
N ASP A 27 9.78 0.59 -4.28
CA ASP A 27 10.94 1.08 -5.01
C ASP A 27 11.07 0.41 -6.37
N GLN A 28 10.71 -0.87 -6.47
CA GLN A 28 10.80 -1.63 -7.71
C GLN A 28 9.71 -1.26 -8.72
N TYR A 29 8.47 -1.06 -8.27
CA TYR A 29 7.32 -0.93 -9.17
C TYR A 29 6.76 0.47 -9.29
N MET A 30 7.20 1.43 -8.47
CA MET A 30 6.73 2.82 -8.56
C MET A 30 7.86 3.78 -8.92
N VAL A 31 8.72 3.37 -9.84
CA VAL A 31 9.91 4.14 -10.24
C VAL A 31 9.54 5.40 -11.02
N SER A 32 8.60 5.28 -11.96
CA SER A 32 8.24 6.37 -12.86
C SER A 32 7.24 7.34 -12.26
N GLU A 33 6.50 6.92 -11.24
CA GLU A 33 5.50 7.76 -10.58
C GLU A 33 5.70 7.67 -9.07
N PRO A 34 6.35 8.67 -8.46
CA PRO A 34 6.67 8.61 -7.03
C PRO A 34 5.42 8.56 -6.14
N VAL A 35 5.59 7.94 -4.99
CA VAL A 35 4.56 7.90 -3.95
C VAL A 35 4.32 9.32 -3.43
N THR A 36 3.06 9.66 -3.23
CA THR A 36 2.68 11.00 -2.75
C THR A 36 2.95 11.16 -1.26
N GLY A 37 2.92 12.40 -0.77
CA GLY A 37 3.03 12.69 0.65
C GLY A 37 1.80 12.30 1.46
N TYR A 38 0.74 11.80 0.83
CA TYR A 38 -0.45 11.27 1.53
C TYR A 38 -0.24 9.86 2.07
N SER A 39 0.79 9.17 1.62
CA SER A 39 1.14 7.86 2.12
C SER A 39 2.10 7.96 3.30
N TYR A 40 2.16 6.90 4.10
CA TYR A 40 2.97 6.86 5.32
C TYR A 40 3.98 5.74 5.23
N MET A 41 4.98 5.78 6.11
CA MET A 41 5.91 4.67 6.23
C MET A 41 6.28 4.40 7.68
N ASN A 42 6.58 3.14 7.98
CA ASN A 42 7.07 2.72 9.29
C ASN A 42 8.09 1.60 9.06
N GLY A 43 9.37 1.91 9.26
CA GLY A 43 10.44 0.97 9.00
C GLY A 43 10.50 0.58 7.52
N LYS A 44 10.36 -0.70 7.24
CA LYS A 44 10.44 -1.25 5.87
C LYS A 44 9.08 -1.39 5.20
N THR A 45 8.01 -0.90 5.83
CA THR A 45 6.65 -0.98 5.30
C THR A 45 6.17 0.41 4.89
N VAL A 46 5.61 0.49 3.69
CA VAL A 46 4.98 1.69 3.17
C VAL A 46 3.47 1.46 3.19
N TYR A 47 2.72 2.44 3.67
CA TYR A 47 1.27 2.40 3.72
C TYR A 47 0.74 3.33 2.64
N LEU A 48 0.39 2.73 1.49
CA LEU A 48 -0.03 3.46 0.30
C LEU A 48 -1.47 3.91 0.43
N GLU A 49 -1.69 5.18 0.25
CA GLU A 49 -2.97 5.83 0.38
C GLU A 49 -3.97 5.29 -0.66
N GLU A 50 -5.23 5.07 -0.26
CA GLU A 50 -6.21 4.30 -1.04
C GLU A 50 -6.65 4.94 -2.35
N ASP A 51 -6.72 6.28 -2.41
CA ASP A 51 -7.32 6.96 -3.55
C ASP A 51 -6.38 7.12 -4.73
N TYR A 52 -5.07 7.15 -4.48
CA TYR A 52 -4.12 7.47 -5.53
C TYR A 52 -2.93 6.50 -5.57
N ASP A 53 -2.21 6.36 -4.46
CA ASP A 53 -0.96 5.59 -4.47
C ASP A 53 -1.20 4.08 -4.54
N ALA A 54 -2.17 3.55 -3.79
CA ALA A 54 -2.46 2.12 -3.81
C ALA A 54 -2.93 1.61 -5.17
N PRO A 55 -3.88 2.28 -5.86
CA PRO A 55 -4.29 1.83 -7.19
C PRO A 55 -3.15 1.79 -8.19
N ARG A 56 -2.23 2.76 -8.15
CA ARG A 56 -1.08 2.78 -9.07
C ARG A 56 -0.12 1.63 -8.80
N PHE A 57 0.13 1.32 -7.52
CA PHE A 57 0.94 0.17 -7.17
C PHE A 57 0.31 -1.14 -7.64
N LEU A 58 -0.99 -1.31 -7.38
CA LEU A 58 -1.71 -2.52 -7.78
C LEU A 58 -1.71 -2.71 -9.29
N GLU A 59 -1.89 -1.63 -10.04
CA GLU A 59 -1.82 -1.69 -11.50
C GLU A 59 -0.44 -2.13 -11.98
N ALA A 60 0.61 -1.59 -11.39
CA ALA A 60 1.99 -1.93 -11.75
C ALA A 60 2.31 -3.40 -11.49
N VAL A 61 1.94 -3.94 -10.33
CA VAL A 61 2.26 -5.35 -10.00
C VAL A 61 1.39 -6.31 -10.79
N LYS A 62 0.14 -5.97 -11.06
CA LYS A 62 -0.70 -6.81 -11.92
C LYS A 62 -0.18 -6.83 -13.35
N GLY A 63 0.30 -5.69 -13.85
CA GLY A 63 0.96 -5.61 -15.15
C GLY A 63 2.23 -6.43 -15.22
N ALA A 64 2.90 -6.65 -14.10
CA ALA A 64 4.11 -7.48 -14.01
C ALA A 64 3.78 -8.98 -13.81
N GLY A 65 2.51 -9.36 -13.80
CA GLY A 65 2.10 -10.76 -13.72
C GLY A 65 1.73 -11.27 -12.35
N TYR A 66 1.61 -10.39 -11.34
CA TYR A 66 1.20 -10.83 -10.01
C TYR A 66 -0.31 -11.00 -9.90
N ILE A 67 -0.72 -12.03 -9.17
CA ILE A 67 -2.07 -12.13 -8.64
C ILE A 67 -2.02 -11.53 -7.23
N VAL A 68 -2.92 -10.59 -6.94
CA VAL A 68 -2.94 -9.90 -5.64
C VAL A 68 -4.09 -10.43 -4.79
N GLU A 69 -3.73 -10.84 -3.56
CA GLU A 69 -4.71 -11.23 -2.54
C GLU A 69 -4.65 -10.19 -1.42
N ILE A 70 -5.80 -9.62 -1.07
CA ILE A 70 -5.87 -8.55 -0.09
C ILE A 70 -6.65 -9.02 1.14
N GLU A 71 -6.01 -8.89 2.31
CA GLU A 71 -6.64 -9.11 3.59
C GLU A 71 -7.04 -7.75 4.17
N HIS A 72 -8.32 -7.58 4.48
CA HIS A 72 -8.83 -6.31 5.01
C HIS A 72 -8.74 -6.27 6.53
N ARG A 73 -8.25 -5.16 7.06
CA ARG A 73 -8.12 -4.90 8.50
C ARG A 73 -8.78 -3.56 8.80
N ASN A 74 -9.92 -3.58 9.49
CA ASN A 74 -10.71 -2.39 9.75
C ASN A 74 -10.58 -1.91 11.20
N SER A 75 -10.54 -0.58 11.38
CA SER A 75 -10.64 0.07 12.69
C SER A 75 -11.88 0.97 12.67
N PRO A 76 -13.08 0.43 12.86
CA PRO A 76 -14.33 1.18 12.58
C PRO A 76 -14.63 2.31 13.54
N HIS A 77 -14.02 2.33 14.73
CA HIS A 77 -14.34 3.31 15.77
C HIS A 77 -13.18 4.20 16.18
N LYS A 78 -12.01 4.01 15.62
CA LYS A 78 -10.80 4.74 16.01
C LYS A 78 -9.97 5.08 14.79
N ASP A 79 -9.21 6.18 14.88
CA ASP A 79 -8.18 6.47 13.90
C ASP A 79 -7.12 5.37 13.92
N SER A 80 -6.68 4.97 12.72
CA SER A 80 -5.63 3.98 12.60
C SER A 80 -4.30 4.51 13.14
N PRO A 81 -3.46 3.66 13.78
CA PRO A 81 -2.09 4.06 14.15
C PRO A 81 -1.27 4.56 12.97
N ILE A 82 -1.62 4.18 11.75
CA ILE A 82 -0.93 4.61 10.53
C ILE A 82 -0.89 6.13 10.42
N ARG A 83 -1.91 6.83 10.90
CA ARG A 83 -1.96 8.30 10.88
C ARG A 83 -0.85 8.95 11.71
N ARG A 84 -0.17 8.19 12.58
CA ARG A 84 0.94 8.66 13.41
C ARG A 84 2.30 8.31 12.83
N TYR A 85 2.34 7.57 11.74
CA TYR A 85 3.59 7.19 11.09
C TYR A 85 4.13 8.37 10.29
N GLU A 86 5.38 8.27 9.87
CA GLU A 86 5.99 9.30 9.04
C GLU A 86 5.36 9.30 7.64
N HIS A 87 5.17 10.49 7.07
CA HIS A 87 4.77 10.60 5.68
C HIS A 87 5.87 10.08 4.78
N PHE A 88 5.48 9.45 3.70
CA PHE A 88 6.43 8.97 2.71
C PHE A 88 6.92 10.14 1.84
N ASN A 89 8.21 10.33 1.85
CA ASN A 89 8.85 11.34 0.98
C ASN A 89 10.21 10.84 0.55
#